data_1804d54344479d10c8b0bc33173f39a3
#
_entry.id   1804d54344479d10c8b0bc33173f39a3
#
_cell.length_a   1.000
_cell.length_b   1.000
_cell.length_c   1.000
_cell.angle_alpha   90.00
_cell.angle_beta   90.00
_cell.angle_gamma   90.00
#
_symmetry.space_group_name_H-M   'P 1'
#
loop_
_entity.id
_entity.type
_entity.pdbx_description
1 polymer ?
#
loop_
_entity_poly.entity_id
_entity_poly.type
_entity_poly.pdbx_seq_one_letter_code
_entity_poly.pdbx_strand_id
1 'polypeptide(L)'
;CMKIIRGWVLPEQDQHISEYLDAANSDIYQPVHQKTSISFCNNFRTAIDIGAHVGLWARGLTEKFNNVICFEPCADFIPYLVENAPKAKIFNNALGEKEDTVKINMLNENTGASHIVRGATGDIPVLTLDSFNFNDVDFIKIDVEGYEYEVVKGGYETLKRNHPVIIVEQKAKYVVPEQGALAAVRFLIQQLNYRVMGRVVDDWILRK
;
A
#
# COMPACT_ATOMS: atom_id res chain seq x y z
N CYS A 1 -8.90 21.82 5.23
CA CYS A 1 -8.45 22.58 4.05
C CYS A 1 -7.54 21.69 3.19
N MET A 2 -7.47 22.00 1.88
CA MET A 2 -6.68 21.28 0.88
C MET A 2 -5.66 22.24 0.30
N LYS A 3 -4.44 21.79 0.02
CA LYS A 3 -3.44 22.53 -0.76
C LYS A 3 -3.11 21.78 -2.04
N ILE A 4 -2.65 22.51 -3.06
CA ILE A 4 -2.24 21.92 -4.33
C ILE A 4 -0.76 22.18 -4.53
N ILE A 5 0.03 21.10 -4.67
CA ILE A 5 1.46 21.15 -4.93
C ILE A 5 1.76 20.25 -6.13
N ARG A 6 2.32 20.80 -7.21
CA ARG A 6 2.64 20.05 -8.45
C ARG A 6 1.48 19.23 -8.98
N GLY A 7 0.24 19.74 -8.86
CA GLY A 7 -0.97 19.01 -9.27
C GLY A 7 -1.42 17.90 -8.33
N TRP A 8 -0.82 17.78 -7.14
CA TRP A 8 -1.27 16.91 -6.07
C TRP A 8 -2.18 17.66 -5.11
N VAL A 9 -3.32 17.09 -4.79
CA VAL A 9 -4.23 17.58 -3.75
C VAL A 9 -3.83 16.94 -2.43
N LEU A 10 -3.38 17.75 -1.47
CA LEU A 10 -2.79 17.28 -0.22
C LEU A 10 -3.48 17.91 1.00
N PRO A 11 -3.44 17.25 2.18
CA PRO A 11 -3.80 17.88 3.44
C PRO A 11 -2.93 19.10 3.70
N GLU A 12 -3.54 20.20 4.18
CA GLU A 12 -2.83 21.46 4.39
C GLU A 12 -1.69 21.32 5.41
N GLN A 13 -1.91 20.52 6.45
CA GLN A 13 -0.95 20.26 7.53
C GLN A 13 0.19 19.31 7.13
N ASP A 14 0.07 18.52 6.05
CA ASP A 14 1.12 17.60 5.65
C ASP A 14 2.31 18.36 5.06
N GLN A 15 3.46 18.26 5.72
CA GLN A 15 4.71 18.87 5.28
C GLN A 15 5.60 17.87 4.54
N HIS A 16 5.58 16.61 4.97
CA HIS A 16 6.48 15.58 4.47
C HIS A 16 6.34 15.30 2.97
N ILE A 17 5.10 15.10 2.49
CA ILE A 17 4.85 14.87 1.06
C ILE A 17 5.20 16.10 0.24
N SER A 18 4.88 17.29 0.74
CA SER A 18 5.17 18.56 0.08
C SER A 18 6.67 18.74 -0.12
N GLU A 19 7.45 18.56 0.94
CA GLU A 19 8.92 18.65 0.92
C GLU A 19 9.53 17.59 0.00
N TYR A 20 9.00 16.36 0.02
CA TYR A 20 9.45 15.28 -0.86
C TYR A 20 9.27 15.65 -2.34
N LEU A 21 8.07 16.10 -2.74
CA LEU A 21 7.75 16.46 -4.13
C LEU A 21 8.61 17.63 -4.63
N ASP A 22 8.86 18.62 -3.79
CA ASP A 22 9.70 19.76 -4.12
C ASP A 22 11.16 19.35 -4.23
N ALA A 23 11.69 18.58 -3.27
CA ALA A 23 13.08 18.12 -3.28
C ALA A 23 13.37 17.16 -4.45
N ALA A 24 12.44 16.25 -4.76
CA ALA A 24 12.57 15.32 -5.87
C ALA A 24 12.46 16.01 -7.25
N ASN A 25 11.95 17.25 -7.30
CA ASN A 25 11.60 17.96 -8.52
C ASN A 25 10.82 17.08 -9.52
N SER A 26 9.88 16.30 -9.01
CA SER A 26 9.13 15.27 -9.75
C SER A 26 7.64 15.38 -9.45
N ASP A 27 6.83 15.21 -10.49
CA ASP A 27 5.37 15.13 -10.36
C ASP A 27 4.90 13.70 -10.03
N ILE A 28 5.86 12.75 -9.94
CA ILE A 28 5.61 11.35 -9.58
C ILE A 28 6.25 11.09 -8.21
N TYR A 29 5.46 10.56 -7.29
CA TYR A 29 5.96 10.11 -5.99
C TYR A 29 6.75 8.81 -6.14
N GLN A 30 7.93 8.72 -5.53
CA GLN A 30 8.82 7.54 -5.56
C GLN A 30 9.01 6.97 -6.99
N PRO A 31 9.46 7.75 -7.99
CA PRO A 31 9.46 7.32 -9.40
C PRO A 31 10.35 6.09 -9.65
N VAL A 32 11.45 5.95 -8.92
CA VAL A 32 12.36 4.79 -9.05
C VAL A 32 11.67 3.52 -8.54
N HIS A 33 10.97 3.59 -7.40
CA HIS A 33 10.26 2.45 -6.81
C HIS A 33 9.15 1.97 -7.77
N GLN A 34 8.33 2.89 -8.27
CA GLN A 34 7.26 2.58 -9.22
C GLN A 34 7.80 1.97 -10.51
N LYS A 35 8.77 2.63 -11.15
CA LYS A 35 9.35 2.16 -12.41
C LYS A 35 10.00 0.78 -12.26
N THR A 36 10.79 0.58 -11.19
CA THR A 36 11.50 -0.68 -10.99
C THR A 36 10.52 -1.82 -10.71
N SER A 37 9.57 -1.64 -9.79
CA SER A 37 8.63 -2.71 -9.45
C SER A 37 7.69 -3.08 -10.60
N ILE A 38 7.15 -2.09 -11.30
CA ILE A 38 6.24 -2.30 -12.43
C ILE A 38 6.96 -2.97 -13.63
N SER A 39 8.28 -2.76 -13.79
CA SER A 39 9.04 -3.39 -14.89
C SER A 39 9.07 -4.92 -14.84
N PHE A 40 8.75 -5.52 -13.71
CA PHE A 40 8.63 -6.97 -13.56
C PHE A 40 7.25 -7.53 -13.94
N CYS A 41 6.26 -6.68 -14.22
CA CYS A 41 4.94 -7.11 -14.68
C CYS A 41 4.97 -7.53 -16.14
N ASN A 42 4.26 -8.63 -16.45
CA ASN A 42 4.03 -9.07 -17.82
C ASN A 42 2.71 -8.55 -18.40
N ASN A 43 1.74 -8.27 -17.53
CA ASN A 43 0.41 -7.77 -17.86
C ASN A 43 0.08 -6.57 -16.96
N PHE A 44 -0.90 -5.77 -17.40
CA PHE A 44 -1.30 -4.54 -16.74
C PHE A 44 -2.82 -4.49 -16.57
N ARG A 45 -3.43 -5.60 -16.12
CA ARG A 45 -4.89 -5.73 -15.97
C ARG A 45 -5.37 -5.04 -14.71
N THR A 46 -4.93 -5.48 -13.54
CA THR A 46 -5.34 -4.92 -12.25
C THR A 46 -4.13 -4.72 -11.34
N ALA A 47 -4.03 -3.52 -10.77
CA ALA A 47 -3.13 -3.21 -9.66
C ALA A 47 -3.93 -2.96 -8.37
N ILE A 48 -3.38 -3.37 -7.24
CA ILE A 48 -3.93 -3.10 -5.91
C ILE A 48 -2.93 -2.29 -5.11
N ASP A 49 -3.39 -1.17 -4.57
CA ASP A 49 -2.62 -0.28 -3.67
C ASP A 49 -3.19 -0.41 -2.25
N ILE A 50 -2.44 -1.07 -1.37
CA ILE A 50 -2.83 -1.32 0.02
C ILE A 50 -2.07 -0.36 0.92
N GLY A 51 -2.81 0.53 1.59
CA GLY A 51 -2.30 1.73 2.23
C GLY A 51 -2.14 2.85 1.19
N ALA A 52 -3.23 3.17 0.49
CA ALA A 52 -3.19 4.11 -0.64
C ALA A 52 -3.02 5.58 -0.21
N HIS A 53 -3.31 5.90 1.05
CA HIS A 53 -3.19 7.23 1.63
C HIS A 53 -3.90 8.29 0.77
N VAL A 54 -3.24 9.35 0.37
CA VAL A 54 -3.77 10.38 -0.53
C VAL A 54 -3.64 10.04 -2.02
N GLY A 55 -3.29 8.79 -2.36
CA GLY A 55 -3.19 8.32 -3.76
C GLY A 55 -1.83 8.46 -4.39
N LEU A 56 -0.76 8.52 -3.59
CA LEU A 56 0.62 8.75 -4.07
C LEU A 56 1.10 7.70 -5.07
N TRP A 57 0.72 6.45 -4.87
CA TRP A 57 0.99 5.37 -5.84
C TRP A 57 -0.16 5.19 -6.82
N ALA A 58 -1.40 5.25 -6.33
CA ALA A 58 -2.60 5.03 -7.11
C ALA A 58 -2.65 5.87 -8.39
N ARG A 59 -2.27 7.16 -8.33
CA ARG A 59 -2.23 8.05 -9.50
C ARG A 59 -1.35 7.50 -10.61
N GLY A 60 -0.12 7.09 -10.31
CA GLY A 60 0.79 6.50 -11.29
C GLY A 60 0.33 5.13 -11.80
N LEU A 61 -0.28 4.32 -10.93
CA LEU A 61 -0.84 3.02 -11.30
C LEU A 61 -2.01 3.16 -12.28
N THR A 62 -2.88 4.19 -12.12
CA THR A 62 -4.01 4.43 -13.04
C THR A 62 -3.59 4.81 -14.47
N GLU A 63 -2.34 5.20 -14.67
CA GLU A 63 -1.77 5.46 -15.99
C GLU A 63 -1.23 4.20 -16.67
N LYS A 64 -1.00 3.13 -15.91
CA LYS A 64 -0.37 1.90 -16.39
C LYS A 64 -1.31 0.71 -16.43
N PHE A 65 -2.20 0.59 -15.44
CA PHE A 65 -3.10 -0.55 -15.29
C PHE A 65 -4.52 -0.20 -15.73
N ASN A 66 -5.22 -1.19 -16.30
CA ASN A 66 -6.61 -1.03 -16.75
C ASN A 66 -7.55 -0.79 -15.55
N ASN A 67 -7.27 -1.44 -14.42
CA ASN A 67 -8.02 -1.30 -13.17
C ASN A 67 -7.03 -1.03 -12.03
N VAL A 68 -7.38 -0.08 -11.16
CA VAL A 68 -6.66 0.17 -9.93
C VAL A 68 -7.63 0.12 -8.77
N ILE A 69 -7.28 -0.63 -7.73
CA ILE A 69 -8.07 -0.83 -6.51
C ILE A 69 -7.23 -0.33 -5.35
N CYS A 70 -7.81 0.55 -4.54
CA CYS A 70 -7.16 1.16 -3.40
C CYS A 70 -7.85 0.74 -2.11
N PHE A 71 -7.05 0.41 -1.10
CA PHE A 71 -7.48 0.22 0.28
C PHE A 71 -6.85 1.30 1.15
N GLU A 72 -7.69 2.13 1.75
CA GLU A 72 -7.28 3.19 2.66
C GLU A 72 -8.25 3.25 3.86
N PRO A 73 -7.79 2.87 5.06
CA PRO A 73 -8.66 2.82 6.23
C PRO A 73 -9.03 4.19 6.81
N CYS A 74 -8.18 5.21 6.61
CA CYS A 74 -8.46 6.54 7.14
C CYS A 74 -9.42 7.31 6.24
N ALA A 75 -10.65 7.54 6.73
CA ALA A 75 -11.67 8.27 5.99
C ALA A 75 -11.24 9.71 5.63
N ASP A 76 -10.39 10.33 6.44
CA ASP A 76 -9.89 11.68 6.20
C ASP A 76 -9.02 11.80 4.94
N PHE A 77 -8.42 10.70 4.48
CA PHE A 77 -7.61 10.69 3.26
C PHE A 77 -8.40 10.40 1.98
N ILE A 78 -9.59 9.82 2.10
CA ILE A 78 -10.42 9.44 0.94
C ILE A 78 -10.71 10.62 0.00
N PRO A 79 -11.06 11.84 0.45
CA PRO A 79 -11.29 12.97 -0.46
C PRO A 79 -10.06 13.30 -1.32
N TYR A 80 -8.86 13.23 -0.76
CA TYR A 80 -7.62 13.47 -1.49
C TYR A 80 -7.32 12.35 -2.47
N LEU A 81 -7.53 11.09 -2.05
CA LEU A 81 -7.33 9.91 -2.89
C LEU A 81 -8.25 9.94 -4.12
N VAL A 82 -9.51 10.34 -3.95
CA VAL A 82 -10.47 10.51 -5.07
C VAL A 82 -9.99 11.56 -6.05
N GLU A 83 -9.53 12.71 -5.58
CA GLU A 83 -9.02 13.79 -6.45
C GLU A 83 -7.73 13.39 -7.17
N ASN A 84 -6.80 12.72 -6.49
CA ASN A 84 -5.50 12.36 -7.04
C ASN A 84 -5.56 11.13 -7.96
N ALA A 85 -6.52 10.21 -7.76
CA ALA A 85 -6.68 8.99 -8.52
C ALA A 85 -8.16 8.71 -8.88
N PRO A 86 -8.83 9.58 -9.67
CA PRO A 86 -10.28 9.53 -9.90
C PRO A 86 -10.74 8.27 -10.65
N LYS A 87 -9.83 7.52 -11.26
CA LYS A 87 -10.12 6.25 -11.95
C LYS A 87 -10.02 5.02 -11.05
N ALA A 88 -9.49 5.19 -9.83
CA ALA A 88 -9.31 4.08 -8.91
C ALA A 88 -10.64 3.71 -8.21
N LYS A 89 -10.84 2.42 -7.96
CA LYS A 89 -11.90 1.94 -7.07
C LYS A 89 -11.36 1.94 -5.65
N ILE A 90 -12.04 2.65 -4.74
CA ILE A 90 -11.57 2.87 -3.38
C ILE A 90 -12.43 2.10 -2.39
N PHE A 91 -11.79 1.39 -1.46
CA PHE A 91 -12.39 0.75 -0.30
C PHE A 91 -11.85 1.40 0.97
N ASN A 92 -12.76 1.93 1.79
CA ASN A 92 -12.43 2.58 3.06
C ASN A 92 -12.41 1.54 4.20
N ASN A 93 -11.40 0.69 4.20
CA ASN A 93 -11.15 -0.29 5.25
C ASN A 93 -9.66 -0.67 5.28
N ALA A 94 -9.22 -1.21 6.40
CA ALA A 94 -7.92 -1.87 6.50
C ALA A 94 -8.00 -3.30 5.95
N LEU A 95 -6.84 -3.87 5.61
CA LEU A 95 -6.69 -5.29 5.31
C LEU A 95 -5.84 -5.97 6.39
N GLY A 96 -6.18 -7.22 6.70
CA GLY A 96 -5.48 -8.02 7.69
C GLY A 96 -5.71 -9.50 7.52
N GLU A 97 -5.22 -10.30 8.49
CA GLU A 97 -5.31 -11.77 8.47
C GLU A 97 -6.75 -12.29 8.60
N LYS A 98 -7.59 -11.55 9.31
CA LYS A 98 -8.99 -11.91 9.59
C LYS A 98 -9.85 -10.66 9.71
N GLU A 99 -11.16 -10.83 9.63
CA GLU A 99 -12.11 -9.77 9.94
C GLU A 99 -11.99 -9.33 11.39
N ASP A 100 -11.90 -8.01 11.60
CA ASP A 100 -11.71 -7.38 12.90
C ASP A 100 -12.07 -5.89 12.84
N THR A 101 -11.87 -5.17 13.93
CA THR A 101 -11.87 -3.71 13.97
C THR A 101 -10.59 -3.21 14.63
N VAL A 102 -10.04 -2.12 14.12
CA VAL A 102 -8.78 -1.55 14.62
C VAL A 102 -8.90 -0.05 14.85
N LYS A 103 -7.99 0.47 15.66
CA LYS A 103 -7.76 1.90 15.84
C LYS A 103 -6.49 2.31 15.09
N ILE A 104 -6.54 3.46 14.42
CA ILE A 104 -5.37 4.06 13.79
C ILE A 104 -4.87 5.23 14.64
N ASN A 105 -3.56 5.29 14.83
CA ASN A 105 -2.87 6.45 15.37
C ASN A 105 -2.53 7.40 14.22
N MET A 106 -3.21 8.54 14.18
CA MET A 106 -3.03 9.56 13.14
C MET A 106 -1.86 10.49 13.51
N LEU A 107 -0.98 10.73 12.55
CA LEU A 107 0.14 11.66 12.69
C LEU A 107 -0.09 12.88 11.77
N ASN A 108 -0.24 14.07 12.35
CA ASN A 108 -0.66 15.27 11.62
C ASN A 108 0.42 15.83 10.69
N GLU A 109 1.69 15.82 11.10
CA GLU A 109 2.80 16.41 10.31
C GLU A 109 3.38 15.44 9.27
N ASN A 110 3.26 14.14 9.53
CA ASN A 110 3.65 13.07 8.63
C ASN A 110 2.50 12.07 8.52
N THR A 111 1.49 12.42 7.75
CA THR A 111 0.26 11.64 7.64
C THR A 111 0.50 10.24 7.07
N GLY A 112 1.54 10.06 6.24
CA GLY A 112 1.93 8.77 5.68
C GLY A 112 2.49 7.77 6.70
N ALA A 113 2.88 8.21 7.90
CA ALA A 113 3.34 7.33 8.97
C ALA A 113 2.23 6.94 9.97
N SER A 114 0.97 7.22 9.65
CA SER A 114 -0.18 6.79 10.45
C SER A 114 -0.30 5.26 10.42
N HIS A 115 -0.50 4.63 11.56
CA HIS A 115 -0.41 3.17 11.70
C HIS A 115 -1.49 2.59 12.61
N ILE A 116 -1.76 1.30 12.44
CA ILE A 116 -2.69 0.53 13.29
C ILE A 116 -2.09 0.37 14.69
N VAL A 117 -2.90 0.71 15.71
CA VAL A 117 -2.56 0.46 17.12
C VAL A 117 -2.89 -1.00 17.44
N ARG A 118 -1.87 -1.85 17.54
CA ARG A 118 -2.04 -3.28 17.81
C ARG A 118 -2.72 -3.52 19.16
N GLY A 119 -3.71 -4.42 19.18
CA GLY A 119 -4.45 -4.79 20.40
C GLY A 119 -5.46 -3.75 20.88
N ALA A 120 -5.63 -2.64 20.15
CA ALA A 120 -6.67 -1.66 20.47
C ALA A 120 -7.90 -1.89 19.59
N THR A 121 -9.06 -1.99 20.21
CA THR A 121 -10.35 -1.98 19.51
C THR A 121 -10.65 -0.57 19.00
N GLY A 122 -11.17 -0.46 17.79
CA GLY A 122 -11.55 0.80 17.15
C GLY A 122 -12.74 0.62 16.23
N ASP A 123 -13.02 1.63 15.42
CA ASP A 123 -14.19 1.66 14.53
C ASP A 123 -13.82 1.37 13.06
N ILE A 124 -12.56 1.16 12.77
CA ILE A 124 -12.08 0.93 11.40
C ILE A 124 -12.17 -0.56 11.08
N PRO A 125 -12.98 -0.95 10.08
CA PRO A 125 -13.12 -2.35 9.71
C PRO A 125 -11.84 -2.89 9.08
N VAL A 126 -11.47 -4.10 9.48
CA VAL A 126 -10.43 -4.92 8.86
C VAL A 126 -11.12 -6.05 8.10
N LEU A 127 -10.80 -6.19 6.83
CA LEU A 127 -11.23 -7.31 5.99
C LEU A 127 -10.01 -8.10 5.52
N THR A 128 -10.24 -9.29 4.96
CA THR A 128 -9.16 -10.03 4.30
C THR A 128 -9.12 -9.68 2.82
N LEU A 129 -7.94 -9.66 2.21
CA LEU A 129 -7.85 -9.47 0.75
C LEU A 129 -8.56 -10.62 0.01
N ASP A 130 -8.56 -11.81 0.60
CA ASP A 130 -9.19 -13.00 0.02
C ASP A 130 -10.73 -12.90 -0.03
N SER A 131 -11.37 -12.15 0.87
CA SER A 131 -12.82 -11.97 0.88
C SER A 131 -13.37 -11.26 -0.36
N PHE A 132 -12.52 -10.51 -1.08
CA PHE A 132 -12.89 -9.80 -2.31
C PHE A 132 -12.86 -10.68 -3.56
N ASN A 133 -12.24 -11.87 -3.51
CA ASN A 133 -12.14 -12.82 -4.63
C ASN A 133 -11.59 -12.20 -5.93
N PHE A 134 -10.62 -11.31 -5.85
CA PHE A 134 -10.02 -10.66 -7.02
C PHE A 134 -9.32 -11.65 -7.93
N ASN A 135 -9.52 -11.47 -9.23
CA ASN A 135 -8.85 -12.17 -10.30
C ASN A 135 -8.11 -11.16 -11.20
N ASP A 136 -7.20 -11.67 -12.02
CA ASP A 136 -6.43 -10.85 -12.96
C ASP A 136 -5.61 -9.73 -12.28
N VAL A 137 -5.12 -9.99 -11.07
CA VAL A 137 -4.25 -9.09 -10.33
C VAL A 137 -2.80 -9.32 -10.77
N ASP A 138 -2.18 -8.29 -11.34
CA ASP A 138 -0.83 -8.35 -11.86
C ASP A 138 0.20 -7.63 -10.97
N PHE A 139 -0.27 -6.72 -10.12
CA PHE A 139 0.58 -5.92 -9.25
C PHE A 139 -0.09 -5.63 -7.91
N ILE A 140 0.67 -5.68 -6.82
CA ILE A 140 0.21 -5.26 -5.49
C ILE A 140 1.31 -4.44 -4.81
N LYS A 141 0.97 -3.24 -4.33
CA LYS A 141 1.78 -2.46 -3.39
C LYS A 141 1.22 -2.64 -1.99
N ILE A 142 2.09 -2.89 -1.02
CA ILE A 142 1.73 -3.04 0.40
C ILE A 142 2.63 -2.12 1.22
N ASP A 143 2.02 -1.10 1.82
CA ASP A 143 2.68 -0.16 2.71
C ASP A 143 1.64 0.31 3.74
N VAL A 144 1.61 -0.37 4.86
CA VAL A 144 0.60 -0.23 5.92
C VAL A 144 1.21 -0.01 7.29
N GLU A 145 2.47 0.47 7.27
CA GLU A 145 3.20 0.96 8.46
C GLU A 145 3.20 -0.06 9.62
N GLY A 146 3.62 -1.30 9.27
CA GLY A 146 3.87 -2.38 10.24
C GLY A 146 2.77 -3.44 10.34
N TYR A 147 1.80 -3.45 9.42
CA TYR A 147 0.73 -4.48 9.36
C TYR A 147 0.84 -5.38 8.11
N GLU A 148 1.97 -5.33 7.39
CA GLU A 148 2.20 -6.01 6.11
C GLU A 148 2.08 -7.53 6.22
N TYR A 149 2.54 -8.11 7.35
CA TYR A 149 2.48 -9.54 7.59
C TYR A 149 1.03 -10.06 7.67
N GLU A 150 0.17 -9.34 8.38
CA GLU A 150 -1.25 -9.64 8.48
C GLU A 150 -1.97 -9.51 7.12
N VAL A 151 -1.58 -8.52 6.32
CA VAL A 151 -2.10 -8.32 4.96
C VAL A 151 -1.78 -9.51 4.06
N VAL A 152 -0.51 -9.97 4.02
CA VAL A 152 -0.13 -11.09 3.15
C VAL A 152 -0.74 -12.41 3.61
N LYS A 153 -0.97 -12.60 4.91
CA LYS A 153 -1.70 -13.77 5.44
C LYS A 153 -3.16 -13.78 5.01
N GLY A 154 -3.86 -12.64 5.15
CA GLY A 154 -5.26 -12.50 4.72
C GLY A 154 -5.45 -12.45 3.21
N GLY A 155 -4.38 -12.39 2.45
CA GLY A 155 -4.37 -12.44 0.99
C GLY A 155 -3.80 -13.73 0.39
N TYR A 156 -3.62 -14.78 1.20
CA TYR A 156 -2.92 -16.00 0.78
C TYR A 156 -3.47 -16.61 -0.51
N GLU A 157 -4.79 -16.83 -0.60
CA GLU A 157 -5.42 -17.46 -1.77
C GLU A 157 -5.42 -16.51 -2.99
N THR A 158 -5.58 -15.21 -2.78
CA THR A 158 -5.49 -14.20 -3.85
C THR A 158 -4.09 -14.15 -4.44
N LEU A 159 -3.05 -14.12 -3.59
CA LEU A 159 -1.65 -14.12 -4.01
C LEU A 159 -1.27 -15.43 -4.70
N LYS A 160 -1.74 -16.57 -4.17
CA LYS A 160 -1.51 -17.90 -4.74
C LYS A 160 -2.17 -18.10 -6.09
N ARG A 161 -3.35 -17.52 -6.31
CA ARG A 161 -4.10 -17.63 -7.57
C ARG A 161 -3.57 -16.73 -8.66
N ASN A 162 -3.25 -15.47 -8.32
CA ASN A 162 -2.92 -14.44 -9.31
C ASN A 162 -1.43 -14.31 -9.60
N HIS A 163 -0.56 -14.68 -8.67
CA HIS A 163 0.89 -14.50 -8.75
C HIS A 163 1.33 -13.07 -9.12
N PRO A 164 0.80 -12.02 -8.48
CA PRO A 164 1.16 -10.64 -8.83
C PRO A 164 2.64 -10.37 -8.55
N VAL A 165 3.20 -9.36 -9.20
CA VAL A 165 4.39 -8.69 -8.70
C VAL A 165 4.01 -7.94 -7.43
N ILE A 166 4.80 -8.08 -6.38
CA ILE A 166 4.54 -7.44 -5.09
C ILE A 166 5.69 -6.49 -4.76
N ILE A 167 5.36 -5.27 -4.40
CA ILE A 167 6.27 -4.37 -3.66
C ILE A 167 5.73 -4.20 -2.25
N VAL A 168 6.55 -4.51 -1.25
CA VAL A 168 6.17 -4.45 0.16
C VAL A 168 7.21 -3.69 0.96
N GLU A 169 6.77 -2.67 1.68
CA GLU A 169 7.60 -1.91 2.60
C GLU A 169 7.75 -2.67 3.92
N GLN A 170 8.99 -2.84 4.40
CA GLN A 170 9.24 -3.47 5.70
C GLN A 170 10.31 -2.70 6.47
N LYS A 171 9.89 -1.74 7.26
CA LYS A 171 10.76 -0.91 8.11
C LYS A 171 11.16 -1.62 9.39
N ALA A 172 12.43 -1.52 9.78
CA ALA A 172 12.95 -2.11 11.01
C ALA A 172 12.24 -1.60 12.29
N LYS A 173 11.76 -0.35 12.29
CA LYS A 173 11.06 0.25 13.44
C LYS A 173 9.70 -0.39 13.75
N TYR A 174 9.13 -1.13 12.80
CA TYR A 174 7.83 -1.80 12.94
C TYR A 174 7.95 -3.32 13.14
N VAL A 175 9.13 -3.81 13.46
CA VAL A 175 9.32 -5.25 13.71
C VAL A 175 8.55 -5.66 14.97
N VAL A 176 7.64 -6.61 14.80
CA VAL A 176 6.93 -7.29 15.89
C VAL A 176 7.82 -8.44 16.37
N PRO A 177 8.26 -8.47 17.65
CA PRO A 177 9.23 -9.47 18.11
C PRO A 177 8.85 -10.91 17.80
N GLU A 178 7.59 -11.28 17.98
CA GLU A 178 7.07 -12.64 17.75
C GLU A 178 7.07 -13.02 16.25
N GLN A 179 6.97 -12.05 15.38
CA GLN A 179 6.99 -12.26 13.92
C GLN A 179 8.41 -12.19 13.37
N GLY A 180 9.27 -11.37 14.00
CA GLY A 180 10.64 -11.11 13.59
C GLY A 180 10.77 -10.21 12.35
N ALA A 181 12.01 -9.89 11.99
CA ALA A 181 12.29 -9.01 10.86
C ALA A 181 11.82 -9.62 9.52
N LEU A 182 11.34 -8.76 8.63
CA LEU A 182 10.91 -9.12 7.27
C LEU A 182 9.83 -10.23 7.24
N ALA A 183 8.89 -10.21 8.19
CA ALA A 183 7.89 -11.27 8.34
C ALA A 183 7.03 -11.46 7.08
N ALA A 184 6.57 -10.39 6.43
CA ALA A 184 5.81 -10.47 5.18
C ALA A 184 6.66 -11.02 4.04
N VAL A 185 7.89 -10.55 3.87
CA VAL A 185 8.83 -11.03 2.83
C VAL A 185 9.11 -12.52 3.00
N ARG A 186 9.42 -12.95 4.24
CA ARG A 186 9.67 -14.38 4.53
C ARG A 186 8.43 -15.23 4.26
N PHE A 187 7.25 -14.77 4.62
CA PHE A 187 6.00 -15.47 4.35
C PHE A 187 5.79 -15.68 2.84
N LEU A 188 5.97 -14.63 2.04
CA LEU A 188 5.85 -14.70 0.58
C LEU A 188 6.85 -15.72 -0.02
N ILE A 189 8.09 -15.74 0.46
CA ILE A 189 9.11 -16.68 -0.01
C ILE A 189 8.79 -18.11 0.41
N GLN A 190 8.52 -18.33 1.70
CA GLN A 190 8.40 -19.67 2.28
C GLN A 190 7.07 -20.35 1.98
N GLN A 191 5.97 -19.60 1.97
CA GLN A 191 4.62 -20.15 1.81
C GLN A 191 4.10 -20.07 0.36
N LEU A 192 4.58 -19.11 -0.43
CA LEU A 192 4.08 -18.86 -1.78
C LEU A 192 5.14 -18.99 -2.87
N ASN A 193 6.40 -19.32 -2.51
CA ASN A 193 7.52 -19.52 -3.43
C ASN A 193 7.87 -18.27 -4.26
N TYR A 194 7.69 -17.08 -3.69
CA TYR A 194 8.15 -15.84 -4.30
C TYR A 194 9.67 -15.73 -4.23
N ARG A 195 10.25 -14.97 -5.16
CA ARG A 195 11.67 -14.62 -5.20
C ARG A 195 11.85 -13.14 -5.10
N VAL A 196 12.88 -12.70 -4.38
CA VAL A 196 13.27 -11.29 -4.33
C VAL A 196 13.90 -10.91 -5.67
N MET A 197 13.31 -9.93 -6.34
CA MET A 197 13.79 -9.38 -7.61
C MET A 197 14.66 -8.14 -7.40
N GLY A 198 14.45 -7.41 -6.29
CA GLY A 198 15.20 -6.23 -5.94
C GLY A 198 14.73 -5.62 -4.63
N ARG A 199 15.44 -4.59 -4.20
CA ARG A 199 15.10 -3.76 -3.04
C ARG A 199 15.42 -2.30 -3.36
N VAL A 200 14.52 -1.40 -2.99
CA VAL A 200 14.74 0.04 -3.05
C VAL A 200 14.45 0.61 -1.66
N VAL A 201 15.47 1.05 -0.95
CA VAL A 201 15.40 1.47 0.46
C VAL A 201 14.82 0.34 1.33
N ASP A 202 13.61 0.50 1.87
CA ASP A 202 12.90 -0.49 2.70
C ASP A 202 11.81 -1.26 1.94
N ASP A 203 11.68 -0.99 0.63
CA ASP A 203 10.74 -1.64 -0.27
C ASP A 203 11.35 -2.87 -0.94
N TRP A 204 10.78 -4.03 -0.69
CA TRP A 204 11.15 -5.31 -1.28
C TRP A 204 10.26 -5.63 -2.47
N ILE A 205 10.87 -5.94 -3.61
CA ILE A 205 10.16 -6.32 -4.83
C ILE A 205 10.27 -7.82 -5.01
N LEU A 206 9.11 -8.48 -5.09
CA LEU A 206 9.03 -9.93 -5.19
C LEU A 206 8.17 -10.34 -6.40
N ARG A 207 8.54 -11.48 -6.99
CA ARG A 207 7.81 -12.12 -8.09
C ARG A 207 7.88 -13.64 -7.93
N LYS A 208 6.85 -14.34 -8.38
CA LYS A 208 6.84 -15.81 -8.46
C LYS A 208 7.48 -16.35 -9.74
#